data_8df5fd33c076633b719c0e4b49e2eb3e
#
_entry.id   8df5fd33c076633b719c0e4b49e2eb3e
#
_cell.length_a   1.000
_cell.length_b   1.000
_cell.length_c   1.000
_cell.angle_alpha   90.00
_cell.angle_beta   90.00
_cell.angle_gamma   90.00
#
_symmetry.space_group_name_H-M   'P 1'
#
loop_
_entity.id
_entity.type
_entity.pdbx_description
1 polymer ?
#
loop_
_entity_poly.entity_id
_entity_poly.type
_entity_poly.pdbx_seq_one_letter_code
_entity_poly.pdbx_strand_id
1 'polypeptide(L)'
;MAMASIHYAYDQFRNFGHQPPHAFADIWEDYTALLADYPSDRVHQRIHMGHNCWVVPDELKFLTPAIMQRTCLIGTQDQVLERLHELHQSGLNQVMNLPNFDTRFDVLKDIAERIIQPINSWR
;
A
#
# COMPACT_ATOMS: atom_id res chain seq x y z
N MET A 1 1.37 -2.16 3.82
CA MET A 1 1.36 -1.18 2.69
C MET A 1 -0.06 -0.75 2.34
N ALA A 2 -1.00 -1.63 1.93
CA ALA A 2 -2.36 -1.22 1.54
C ALA A 2 -3.08 -0.38 2.63
N MET A 3 -3.02 -0.79 3.89
CA MET A 3 -3.61 -0.03 4.99
C MET A 3 -2.98 1.36 5.15
N ALA A 4 -1.67 1.48 5.00
CA ALA A 4 -0.99 2.77 5.07
C ALA A 4 -1.45 3.75 3.96
N SER A 5 -1.83 3.24 2.78
CA SER A 5 -2.41 4.06 1.71
C SER A 5 -3.80 4.60 2.07
N ILE A 6 -4.61 3.78 2.77
CA ILE A 6 -5.93 4.21 3.29
C ILE A 6 -5.74 5.27 4.38
N HIS A 7 -4.81 5.03 5.32
CA HIS A 7 -4.47 5.99 6.39
C HIS A 7 -4.04 7.34 5.83
N TYR A 8 -3.15 7.32 4.84
CA TYR A 8 -2.70 8.55 4.17
C TYR A 8 -3.85 9.28 3.47
N ALA A 9 -4.70 8.56 2.74
CA ALA A 9 -5.85 9.16 2.08
C ALA A 9 -6.81 9.82 3.09
N TYR A 10 -7.05 9.16 4.23
CA TYR A 10 -7.88 9.72 5.29
C TYR A 10 -7.26 10.95 5.92
N ASP A 11 -5.95 10.95 6.16
CA ASP A 11 -5.23 12.11 6.70
C ASP A 11 -5.33 13.31 5.76
N GLN A 12 -5.16 13.10 4.45
CA GLN A 12 -5.33 14.15 3.43
C GLN A 12 -6.77 14.69 3.38
N PHE A 13 -7.77 13.81 3.45
CA PHE A 13 -9.17 14.20 3.52
C PHE A 13 -9.45 15.05 4.77
N ARG A 14 -9.02 14.58 5.94
CA ARG A 14 -9.31 15.21 7.22
C ARG A 14 -8.63 16.57 7.38
N ASN A 15 -7.35 16.66 7.04
CA ASN A 15 -6.54 17.85 7.32
C ASN A 15 -6.59 18.89 6.19
N PHE A 16 -6.85 18.47 4.95
CA PHE A 16 -6.78 19.35 3.78
C PHE A 16 -8.06 19.34 2.94
N GLY A 17 -9.07 18.56 3.30
CA GLY A 17 -10.32 18.47 2.54
C GLY A 17 -10.18 17.81 1.17
N HIS A 18 -9.10 17.05 0.94
CA HIS A 18 -8.92 16.32 -0.31
C HIS A 18 -9.97 15.24 -0.47
N GLN A 19 -10.51 15.10 -1.68
CA GLN A 19 -11.43 14.00 -1.96
C GLN A 19 -10.70 12.66 -1.85
N PRO A 20 -11.39 11.59 -1.37
CA PRO A 20 -10.79 10.28 -1.32
C PRO A 20 -10.40 9.80 -2.71
N PRO A 21 -9.24 9.14 -2.87
CA PRO A 21 -8.89 8.53 -4.14
C PRO A 21 -9.95 7.51 -4.58
N HIS A 22 -10.24 7.48 -5.89
CA HIS A 22 -11.20 6.53 -6.47
C HIS A 22 -10.90 5.06 -6.08
N ALA A 23 -9.63 4.74 -5.84
CA ALA A 23 -9.21 3.42 -5.37
C ALA A 23 -9.85 2.97 -4.06
N PHE A 24 -10.39 3.88 -3.25
CA PHE A 24 -11.00 3.60 -1.95
C PHE A 24 -12.51 3.89 -1.89
N ALA A 25 -13.13 4.24 -3.01
CA ALA A 25 -14.52 4.68 -3.03
C ALA A 25 -15.50 3.65 -2.42
N ASP A 26 -15.22 2.36 -2.60
CA ASP A 26 -16.03 1.24 -2.11
C ASP A 26 -15.92 0.98 -0.60
N ILE A 27 -14.93 1.53 0.07
CA ILE A 27 -14.73 1.35 1.51
C ILE A 27 -14.77 2.66 2.29
N TRP A 28 -14.86 3.79 1.60
CA TRP A 28 -14.59 5.11 2.20
C TRP A 28 -15.58 5.49 3.29
N GLU A 29 -16.87 5.28 3.04
CA GLU A 29 -17.93 5.59 3.99
C GLU A 29 -17.77 4.77 5.27
N ASP A 30 -17.58 3.45 5.13
CA ASP A 30 -17.41 2.54 6.27
C ASP A 30 -16.12 2.83 7.05
N TYR A 31 -15.05 3.20 6.33
CA TYR A 31 -13.78 3.54 6.98
C TYR A 31 -13.87 4.86 7.75
N THR A 32 -14.51 5.88 7.19
CA THR A 32 -14.74 7.15 7.89
C THR A 32 -15.68 6.98 9.09
N ALA A 33 -16.71 6.14 8.97
CA ALA A 33 -17.58 5.80 10.08
C ALA A 33 -16.84 5.09 11.23
N LEU A 34 -15.93 4.15 10.91
CA LEU A 34 -15.08 3.50 11.93
C LEU A 34 -14.27 4.52 12.73
N LEU A 35 -13.76 5.56 12.08
CA LEU A 35 -12.92 6.57 12.73
C LEU A 35 -13.72 7.68 13.41
N ALA A 36 -15.02 7.84 13.09
CA ALA A 36 -15.87 8.87 13.67
C ALA A 36 -16.10 8.68 15.19
N ASP A 37 -16.02 7.44 15.67
CA ASP A 37 -16.16 7.10 17.10
C ASP A 37 -14.88 7.41 17.91
N TYR A 38 -13.77 7.73 17.23
CA TYR A 38 -12.53 8.11 17.90
C TYR A 38 -12.51 9.58 18.27
N PRO A 39 -11.93 9.93 19.44
CA PRO A 39 -11.73 11.33 19.80
C PRO A 39 -10.97 12.09 18.72
N SER A 40 -11.51 13.22 18.29
CA SER A 40 -10.97 13.99 17.15
C SER A 40 -9.52 14.45 17.34
N ASP A 41 -9.11 14.69 18.58
CA ASP A 41 -7.75 15.05 18.97
C ASP A 41 -6.76 13.87 18.93
N ARG A 42 -7.24 12.62 18.86
CA ARG A 42 -6.45 11.39 18.88
C ARG A 42 -6.54 10.54 17.60
N VAL A 43 -7.36 10.93 16.67
CA VAL A 43 -7.51 10.19 15.39
C VAL A 43 -6.16 10.00 14.67
N HIS A 44 -5.27 10.99 14.72
CA HIS A 44 -3.93 10.86 14.13
C HIS A 44 -3.11 9.71 14.77
N GLN A 45 -3.26 9.47 16.08
CA GLN A 45 -2.60 8.32 16.72
C GLN A 45 -3.20 7.01 16.27
N ARG A 46 -4.51 6.97 16.06
CA ARG A 46 -5.24 5.78 15.61
C ARG A 46 -4.83 5.37 14.19
N ILE A 47 -4.78 6.30 13.25
CA ILE A 47 -4.40 6.02 11.86
C ILE A 47 -2.90 5.71 11.69
N HIS A 48 -2.06 6.06 12.65
CA HIS A 48 -0.65 5.68 12.64
C HIS A 48 -0.34 4.44 13.48
N MET A 49 -1.34 3.86 14.15
CA MET A 49 -1.14 2.65 14.93
C MET A 49 -0.72 1.49 14.01
N GLY A 50 0.36 0.83 14.36
CA GLY A 50 0.89 -0.29 13.57
C GLY A 50 1.63 0.09 12.29
N HIS A 51 1.70 1.34 11.93
CA HIS A 51 2.24 1.92 10.69
C HIS A 51 3.24 1.04 9.94
N ASN A 52 2.78 0.36 8.88
CA ASN A 52 3.53 -0.61 8.07
C ASN A 52 4.04 -1.88 8.78
N CYS A 53 3.79 -2.06 10.08
CA CYS A 53 4.25 -3.22 10.85
C CYS A 53 3.14 -4.25 11.08
N TRP A 54 1.95 -3.79 11.46
CA TRP A 54 0.77 -4.65 11.63
C TRP A 54 -0.50 -3.89 11.29
N VAL A 55 -1.61 -4.61 11.13
CA VAL A 55 -2.94 -4.02 10.90
C VAL A 55 -3.76 -4.16 12.18
N VAL A 56 -4.43 -3.10 12.57
CA VAL A 56 -5.34 -3.13 13.72
C VAL A 56 -6.54 -4.02 13.38
N PRO A 57 -6.99 -4.89 14.31
CA PRO A 57 -7.98 -5.93 13.99
C PRO A 57 -9.28 -5.44 13.34
N ASP A 58 -9.79 -4.29 13.75
CA ASP A 58 -11.02 -3.69 13.21
C ASP A 58 -10.86 -3.11 11.79
N GLU A 59 -9.62 -2.92 11.33
CA GLU A 59 -9.28 -2.47 9.98
C GLU A 59 -9.07 -3.61 8.98
N LEU A 60 -8.92 -4.85 9.45
CA LEU A 60 -8.68 -6.01 8.58
C LEU A 60 -9.76 -6.18 7.51
N LYS A 61 -11.01 -5.84 7.82
CA LYS A 61 -12.14 -5.91 6.89
C LYS A 61 -11.96 -5.03 5.63
N PHE A 62 -11.13 -3.99 5.70
CA PHE A 62 -10.86 -3.10 4.57
C PHE A 62 -9.74 -3.61 3.66
N LEU A 63 -8.97 -4.60 4.09
CA LEU A 63 -7.93 -5.22 3.27
C LEU A 63 -8.50 -6.30 2.35
N THR A 64 -9.39 -5.90 1.47
CA THR A 64 -9.97 -6.81 0.46
C THR A 64 -8.96 -7.08 -0.66
N PRO A 65 -9.08 -8.21 -1.39
CA PRO A 65 -8.25 -8.45 -2.57
C PRO A 65 -8.30 -7.31 -3.59
N ALA A 66 -9.45 -6.69 -3.77
CA ALA A 66 -9.62 -5.54 -4.66
C ALA A 66 -8.81 -4.32 -4.23
N ILE A 67 -8.83 -3.98 -2.95
CA ILE A 67 -8.01 -2.89 -2.39
C ILE A 67 -6.52 -3.21 -2.53
N MET A 68 -6.11 -4.42 -2.22
CA MET A 68 -4.72 -4.84 -2.35
C MET A 68 -4.22 -4.73 -3.79
N GLN A 69 -5.01 -5.17 -4.78
CA GLN A 69 -4.67 -5.04 -6.20
C GLN A 69 -4.58 -3.58 -6.68
N ARG A 70 -5.40 -2.68 -6.13
CA ARG A 70 -5.38 -1.26 -6.51
C ARG A 70 -4.23 -0.47 -5.88
N THR A 71 -3.73 -0.91 -4.73
CA THR A 71 -2.77 -0.14 -3.91
C THR A 71 -1.40 -0.78 -3.79
N CYS A 72 -1.27 -2.06 -4.16
CA CYS A 72 -0.04 -2.81 -4.03
C CYS A 72 0.34 -3.49 -5.34
N LEU A 73 1.62 -3.67 -5.56
CA LEU A 73 2.16 -4.51 -6.62
C LEU A 73 2.20 -5.95 -6.12
N ILE A 74 1.17 -6.73 -6.44
CA ILE A 74 1.01 -8.11 -5.97
C ILE A 74 0.61 -9.03 -7.12
N GLY A 75 1.10 -10.26 -7.10
CA GLY A 75 0.79 -11.26 -8.11
C GLY A 75 1.84 -12.35 -8.17
N THR A 76 1.76 -13.17 -9.22
CA THR A 76 2.85 -14.06 -9.59
C THR A 76 4.06 -13.24 -10.07
N GLN A 77 5.22 -13.87 -10.18
CA GLN A 77 6.44 -13.21 -10.70
C GLN A 77 6.17 -12.55 -12.07
N ASP A 78 5.53 -13.26 -12.98
CA ASP A 78 5.25 -12.75 -14.33
C ASP A 78 4.32 -11.54 -14.30
N GLN A 79 3.26 -11.57 -13.48
CA GLN A 79 2.34 -10.44 -13.32
C GLN A 79 3.02 -9.21 -12.72
N VAL A 80 3.93 -9.40 -11.75
CA VAL A 80 4.70 -8.30 -11.17
C VAL A 80 5.67 -7.73 -12.19
N LEU A 81 6.37 -8.57 -12.96
CA LEU A 81 7.29 -8.14 -14.00
C LEU A 81 6.56 -7.39 -15.13
N GLU A 82 5.42 -7.90 -15.59
CA GLU A 82 4.58 -7.23 -16.59
C GLU A 82 4.18 -5.83 -16.10
N ARG A 83 3.70 -5.73 -14.87
CA ARG A 83 3.31 -4.44 -14.30
C ARG A 83 4.47 -3.48 -14.14
N LEU A 84 5.65 -3.96 -13.72
CA LEU A 84 6.86 -3.15 -13.66
C LEU A 84 7.29 -2.67 -15.05
N HIS A 85 7.14 -3.51 -16.08
CA HIS A 85 7.44 -3.14 -17.46
C HIS A 85 6.52 -2.02 -17.97
N GLU A 86 5.21 -2.12 -17.74
CA GLU A 86 4.24 -1.06 -18.07
C GLU A 86 4.62 0.27 -17.39
N LEU A 87 4.96 0.22 -16.10
CA LEU A 87 5.38 1.38 -15.35
C LEU A 87 6.69 1.98 -15.88
N HIS A 88 7.64 1.13 -16.25
CA HIS A 88 8.88 1.55 -16.89
C HIS A 88 8.63 2.26 -18.22
N GLN A 89 7.77 1.71 -19.09
CA GLN A 89 7.37 2.35 -20.35
C GLN A 89 6.65 3.68 -20.11
N SER A 90 6.00 3.85 -18.97
CA SER A 90 5.35 5.10 -18.54
C SER A 90 6.31 6.11 -17.88
N GLY A 91 7.61 5.79 -17.82
CA GLY A 91 8.65 6.68 -17.31
C GLY A 91 9.17 6.36 -15.90
N LEU A 92 8.70 5.28 -15.25
CA LEU A 92 9.27 4.84 -13.98
C LEU A 92 10.68 4.28 -14.22
N ASN A 93 11.69 4.87 -13.59
CA ASN A 93 13.10 4.48 -13.76
C ASN A 93 13.76 4.00 -12.45
N GLN A 94 13.08 4.13 -11.33
CA GLN A 94 13.59 3.70 -10.03
C GLN A 94 12.47 3.22 -9.13
N VAL A 95 12.70 2.10 -8.45
CA VAL A 95 11.82 1.57 -7.38
C VAL A 95 12.66 1.43 -6.12
N MET A 96 12.14 1.96 -5.02
CA MET A 96 12.71 1.75 -3.69
C MET A 96 11.92 0.68 -2.96
N ASN A 97 12.60 -0.29 -2.38
CA ASN A 97 12.00 -1.33 -1.57
C ASN A 97 12.44 -1.21 -0.11
N LEU A 98 11.49 -1.35 0.79
CA LEU A 98 11.72 -1.37 2.23
C LEU A 98 11.18 -2.70 2.79
N PRO A 99 12.01 -3.75 2.83
CA PRO A 99 11.59 -5.05 3.36
C PRO A 99 11.40 -5.01 4.87
N ASN A 100 10.50 -5.88 5.37
CA ASN A 100 10.33 -6.07 6.80
C ASN A 100 11.65 -6.51 7.46
N PHE A 101 11.93 -5.99 8.64
CA PHE A 101 13.19 -6.20 9.35
C PHE A 101 13.53 -7.69 9.57
N ASP A 102 12.55 -8.48 9.98
CA ASP A 102 12.77 -9.90 10.33
C ASP A 102 13.07 -10.78 9.13
N THR A 103 12.49 -10.48 7.97
CA THR A 103 12.61 -11.26 6.73
C THR A 103 13.44 -10.57 5.64
N ARG A 104 14.09 -9.46 5.96
CA ARG A 104 14.72 -8.57 4.97
C ARG A 104 15.71 -9.26 4.03
N PHE A 105 16.51 -10.19 4.53
CA PHE A 105 17.53 -10.85 3.71
C PHE A 105 16.91 -11.83 2.71
N ASP A 106 15.87 -12.58 3.14
CA ASP A 106 15.16 -13.50 2.25
C ASP A 106 14.39 -12.72 1.17
N VAL A 107 13.71 -11.63 1.57
CA VAL A 107 12.99 -10.74 0.66
C VAL A 107 13.95 -10.06 -0.32
N LEU A 108 15.11 -9.57 0.13
CA LEU A 108 16.11 -8.97 -0.75
C LEU A 108 16.68 -9.97 -1.75
N LYS A 109 16.93 -11.22 -1.31
CA LYS A 109 17.37 -12.29 -2.20
C LYS A 109 16.32 -12.60 -3.26
N ASP A 110 15.07 -12.78 -2.85
CA ASP A 110 13.95 -13.04 -3.77
C ASP A 110 13.80 -11.91 -4.80
N ILE A 111 13.88 -10.66 -4.37
CA ILE A 111 13.82 -9.49 -5.27
C ILE A 111 15.00 -9.49 -6.22
N ALA A 112 16.22 -9.76 -5.75
CA ALA A 112 17.40 -9.80 -6.60
C ALA A 112 17.28 -10.85 -7.70
N GLU A 113 16.85 -12.06 -7.35
CA GLU A 113 16.78 -13.19 -8.27
C GLU A 113 15.57 -13.13 -9.19
N ARG A 114 14.39 -12.77 -8.64
CA ARG A 114 13.11 -12.88 -9.35
C ARG A 114 12.67 -11.59 -10.03
N ILE A 115 13.19 -10.44 -9.61
CA ILE A 115 12.81 -9.14 -10.15
C ILE A 115 13.99 -8.44 -10.82
N ILE A 116 15.08 -8.20 -10.08
CA ILE A 116 16.20 -7.40 -10.60
C ILE A 116 16.89 -8.09 -11.77
N GLN A 117 17.18 -9.39 -11.67
CA GLN A 117 17.83 -10.12 -12.77
C GLN A 117 17.00 -10.11 -14.06
N PRO A 118 15.68 -10.42 -14.05
CA PRO A 118 14.86 -10.30 -15.25
C PRO A 118 14.81 -8.89 -15.84
N ILE A 119 14.63 -7.85 -15.02
CA ILE A 119 14.49 -6.47 -15.52
C ILE A 119 15.79 -5.90 -16.09
N ASN A 120 16.94 -6.41 -15.70
CA ASN A 120 18.22 -5.98 -16.29
C ASN A 120 18.32 -6.26 -17.80
N SER A 121 17.47 -7.12 -18.33
CA SER A 121 17.38 -7.40 -19.77
C SER A 121 16.52 -6.39 -20.56
N TRP A 122 15.83 -5.46 -19.89
CA TRP A 122 14.94 -4.48 -20.53
C TRP A 122 15.67 -3.26 -21.13
N ARG A 123 16.99 -3.27 -21.16
CA ARG A 123 17.82 -2.17 -21.71
C ARG A 123 17.84 -2.15 -23.22
#